data_2700fadcf4daeea92c214d5538866503
#
_entry.id   2700fadcf4daeea92c214d5538866503
#
_cell.length_a   1.000
_cell.length_b   1.000
_cell.length_c   1.000
_cell.angle_alpha   90.00
_cell.angle_beta   90.00
_cell.angle_gamma   90.00
#
_symmetry.space_group_name_H-M   'P 1'
#
loop_
_entity.id
_entity.type
_entity.pdbx_description
1 polymer ?
#
loop_
_entity_poly.entity_id
_entity_poly.type
_entity_poly.pdbx_seq_one_letter_code
_entity_poly.pdbx_strand_id
1 'polypeptide(L)'
;GLSGLLVKSALQMIVTAADLKAAGIDAPLLVGGAALSRAFADTRITPEYNGPVLYAKDAMAGLELANQLVDPVLRQQLMLDLARQQEASAKIAAAKAAGQSAPATGSTKSAISSNAPILAAPDLEQHILRDIPVGQIIPYLNRQMLYTKHLGLTGSVDKLLVGQDEKATKLHLTVEAMLERVLQEGLIKPQAIYSFYQANGDGNDLILFNTDGSEATRFSLPRQKSGEQLCVADFVRPLSGTEKDTMALFAVTCGQGVRELSEQWKAEGDYLNSHLLQALALEMAEATAEYLHKR
;
A
#
# COMPACT_ATOMS: atom_id res chain seq x y z
N GLY A 1 -3.60 21.30 7.55
CA GLY A 1 -3.11 20.31 6.59
C GLY A 1 -3.52 18.90 6.96
N LEU A 2 -3.78 18.05 5.96
CA LEU A 2 -4.08 16.64 6.13
C LEU A 2 -2.99 15.82 5.45
N SER A 3 -2.44 14.83 6.17
CA SER A 3 -1.42 13.92 5.64
C SER A 3 -1.74 12.49 6.02
N GLY A 4 -1.50 11.54 5.11
CA GLY A 4 -1.76 10.13 5.37
C GLY A 4 -0.84 9.19 4.62
N LEU A 5 -0.42 8.12 5.28
CA LEU A 5 0.45 7.08 4.73
C LEU A 5 -0.33 5.93 4.09
N LEU A 6 -1.59 5.72 4.51
CA LEU A 6 -2.41 4.59 4.11
C LEU A 6 -3.58 5.03 3.23
N VAL A 7 -4.04 4.15 2.35
CA VAL A 7 -5.24 4.38 1.51
C VAL A 7 -6.46 4.74 2.37
N LYS A 8 -6.62 4.11 3.54
CA LYS A 8 -7.68 4.44 4.50
C LYS A 8 -7.61 5.90 4.96
N SER A 9 -6.42 6.43 5.19
CA SER A 9 -6.22 7.85 5.56
C SER A 9 -6.60 8.77 4.40
N ALA A 10 -6.29 8.41 3.16
CA ALA A 10 -6.70 9.18 1.99
C ALA A 10 -8.23 9.22 1.82
N LEU A 11 -8.91 8.09 2.07
CA LEU A 11 -10.38 8.05 2.07
C LEU A 11 -10.98 8.89 3.20
N GLN A 12 -10.35 8.89 4.39
CA GLN A 12 -10.79 9.71 5.52
C GLN A 12 -10.66 11.22 5.21
N MET A 13 -9.71 11.63 4.36
CA MET A 13 -9.60 13.03 3.93
C MET A 13 -10.84 13.52 3.16
N ILE A 14 -11.49 12.64 2.40
CA ILE A 14 -12.74 12.95 1.70
C ILE A 14 -13.85 13.27 2.72
N VAL A 15 -13.99 12.42 3.74
CA VAL A 15 -14.96 12.61 4.82
C VAL A 15 -14.68 13.92 5.57
N THR A 16 -13.42 14.16 5.93
CA THR A 16 -13.00 15.39 6.61
C THR A 16 -13.29 16.65 5.76
N ALA A 17 -13.08 16.58 4.44
CA ALA A 17 -13.40 17.68 3.53
C ALA A 17 -14.92 17.97 3.51
N ALA A 18 -15.76 16.93 3.47
CA ALA A 18 -17.21 17.05 3.56
C ALA A 18 -17.66 17.62 4.92
N ASP A 19 -17.04 17.18 6.02
CA ASP A 19 -17.34 17.69 7.37
C ASP A 19 -16.98 19.19 7.50
N LEU A 20 -15.83 19.60 6.96
CA LEU A 20 -15.41 21.00 6.94
C LEU A 20 -16.37 21.86 6.09
N LYS A 21 -16.81 21.33 4.94
CA LYS A 21 -17.84 21.97 4.11
C LYS A 21 -19.15 22.14 4.87
N ALA A 22 -19.61 21.10 5.55
CA ALA A 22 -20.83 21.14 6.36
C ALA A 22 -20.74 22.13 7.53
N ALA A 23 -19.52 22.31 8.08
CA ALA A 23 -19.23 23.28 9.13
C ALA A 23 -19.05 24.73 8.61
N GLY A 24 -19.18 24.97 7.28
CA GLY A 24 -19.00 26.30 6.67
C GLY A 24 -17.55 26.79 6.66
N ILE A 25 -16.57 25.87 6.76
CA ILE A 25 -15.14 26.18 6.72
C ILE A 25 -14.66 26.07 5.29
N ASP A 26 -14.08 27.15 4.75
CA ASP A 26 -13.58 27.27 3.36
C ASP A 26 -12.08 27.65 3.29
N ALA A 27 -11.37 27.61 4.41
CA ALA A 27 -9.94 27.89 4.47
C ALA A 27 -9.13 26.97 3.57
N PRO A 28 -8.00 27.42 2.97
CA PRO A 28 -7.15 26.57 2.12
C PRO A 28 -6.76 25.27 2.80
N LEU A 29 -7.05 24.14 2.15
CA LEU A 29 -6.78 22.79 2.65
C LEU A 29 -5.55 22.22 1.95
N LEU A 30 -4.44 22.06 2.69
CA LEU A 30 -3.26 21.34 2.20
C LEU A 30 -3.44 19.85 2.46
N VAL A 31 -3.31 19.05 1.39
CA VAL A 31 -3.42 17.60 1.47
C VAL A 31 -2.17 16.95 0.89
N GLY A 32 -1.69 15.86 1.52
CA GLY A 32 -0.48 15.18 1.09
C GLY A 32 -0.30 13.82 1.75
N GLY A 33 0.85 13.22 1.52
CA GLY A 33 1.23 11.93 2.07
C GLY A 33 1.43 10.84 1.02
N ALA A 34 2.12 9.75 1.39
CA ALA A 34 2.58 8.72 0.46
C ALA A 34 1.45 7.98 -0.28
N ALA A 35 0.26 7.89 0.33
CA ALA A 35 -0.91 7.24 -0.27
C ALA A 35 -1.77 8.18 -1.13
N LEU A 36 -1.39 9.47 -1.25
CA LEU A 36 -2.17 10.47 -1.95
C LEU A 36 -1.49 10.87 -3.26
N SER A 37 -2.26 10.99 -4.33
CA SER A 37 -1.82 11.59 -5.58
C SER A 37 -2.57 12.89 -5.86
N ARG A 38 -1.99 13.76 -6.69
CA ARG A 38 -2.67 14.98 -7.16
C ARG A 38 -4.02 14.66 -7.80
N ALA A 39 -4.06 13.66 -8.68
CA ALA A 39 -5.29 13.25 -9.34
C ALA A 39 -6.38 12.83 -8.34
N PHE A 40 -6.01 12.15 -7.26
CA PHE A 40 -6.95 11.78 -6.20
C PHE A 40 -7.45 13.03 -5.44
N ALA A 41 -6.56 13.95 -5.10
CA ALA A 41 -6.94 15.21 -4.45
C ALA A 41 -7.92 16.01 -5.31
N ASP A 42 -7.60 16.19 -6.60
CA ASP A 42 -8.41 16.98 -7.54
C ASP A 42 -9.78 16.33 -7.84
N THR A 43 -9.85 14.98 -7.94
CA THR A 43 -11.06 14.29 -8.38
C THR A 43 -11.93 13.76 -7.26
N ARG A 44 -11.38 13.56 -6.05
CA ARG A 44 -12.09 12.94 -4.93
C ARG A 44 -12.25 13.85 -3.70
N ILE A 45 -11.25 14.71 -3.41
CA ILE A 45 -11.31 15.59 -2.24
C ILE A 45 -11.89 16.95 -2.62
N THR A 46 -11.40 17.54 -3.71
CA THR A 46 -11.86 18.88 -4.17
C THR A 46 -13.40 18.99 -4.33
N PRO A 47 -14.11 18.02 -4.92
CA PRO A 47 -15.57 18.12 -5.06
C PRO A 47 -16.33 18.14 -3.73
N GLU A 48 -15.74 17.59 -2.68
CA GLU A 48 -16.32 17.51 -1.34
C GLU A 48 -15.99 18.72 -0.47
N TYR A 49 -15.29 19.74 -0.99
CA TYR A 49 -14.87 20.92 -0.25
C TYR A 49 -15.21 22.21 -0.99
N ASN A 50 -15.56 23.28 -0.26
CA ASN A 50 -15.87 24.58 -0.87
C ASN A 50 -14.64 25.48 -1.03
N GLY A 51 -13.61 25.27 -0.20
CA GLY A 51 -12.38 26.04 -0.24
C GLY A 51 -11.34 25.43 -1.21
N PRO A 52 -10.21 26.10 -1.42
CA PRO A 52 -9.14 25.60 -2.28
C PRO A 52 -8.45 24.40 -1.65
N VAL A 53 -8.28 23.30 -2.44
CA VAL A 53 -7.54 22.11 -2.06
C VAL A 53 -6.20 22.11 -2.77
N LEU A 54 -5.11 22.07 -2.02
CA LEU A 54 -3.73 22.16 -2.49
C LEU A 54 -2.99 20.84 -2.19
N TYR A 55 -2.49 20.19 -3.24
CA TYR A 55 -1.73 18.96 -3.07
C TYR A 55 -0.25 19.24 -2.87
N ALA A 56 0.30 18.78 -1.75
CA ALA A 56 1.72 18.79 -1.44
C ALA A 56 2.30 17.37 -1.61
N LYS A 57 3.24 17.21 -2.55
CA LYS A 57 3.88 15.92 -2.82
C LYS A 57 4.80 15.47 -1.66
N ASP A 58 5.35 16.44 -0.93
CA ASP A 58 6.25 16.26 0.21
C ASP A 58 6.14 17.44 1.18
N ALA A 59 6.87 17.38 2.29
CA ALA A 59 6.85 18.41 3.32
C ALA A 59 7.39 19.77 2.82
N MET A 60 8.40 19.76 1.95
CA MET A 60 8.99 20.99 1.38
C MET A 60 7.99 21.69 0.46
N ALA A 61 7.32 20.94 -0.42
CA ALA A 61 6.24 21.48 -1.23
C ALA A 61 5.09 22.02 -0.37
N GLY A 62 4.79 21.36 0.76
CA GLY A 62 3.79 21.85 1.73
C GLY A 62 4.21 23.18 2.36
N LEU A 63 5.46 23.33 2.74
CA LEU A 63 6.00 24.58 3.29
C LEU A 63 5.97 25.71 2.25
N GLU A 64 6.36 25.41 1.01
CA GLU A 64 6.33 26.40 -0.09
C GLU A 64 4.90 26.89 -0.34
N LEU A 65 3.93 25.98 -0.45
CA LEU A 65 2.51 26.32 -0.60
C LEU A 65 1.99 27.14 0.59
N ALA A 66 2.38 26.80 1.82
CA ALA A 66 2.00 27.57 3.00
C ALA A 66 2.56 29.00 2.96
N ASN A 67 3.83 29.18 2.55
CA ASN A 67 4.43 30.50 2.40
C ASN A 67 3.72 31.33 1.32
N GLN A 68 3.37 30.71 0.19
CA GLN A 68 2.62 31.36 -0.89
C GLN A 68 1.21 31.76 -0.44
N LEU A 69 0.57 30.99 0.44
CA LEU A 69 -0.76 31.33 0.99
C LEU A 69 -0.76 32.53 1.94
N VAL A 70 0.35 32.77 2.63
CA VAL A 70 0.49 33.89 3.59
C VAL A 70 0.76 35.21 2.85
N ASP A 71 1.47 35.18 1.72
CA ASP A 71 1.73 36.36 0.90
C ASP A 71 0.51 36.69 0.01
N PRO A 72 -0.07 37.90 0.08
CA PRO A 72 -1.29 38.24 -0.68
C PRO A 72 -1.12 38.17 -2.20
N VAL A 73 0.07 38.54 -2.72
CA VAL A 73 0.37 38.56 -4.16
C VAL A 73 0.57 37.13 -4.68
N LEU A 74 1.39 36.35 -3.97
CA LEU A 74 1.65 34.95 -4.32
C LEU A 74 0.40 34.10 -4.17
N ARG A 75 -0.44 34.38 -3.17
CA ARG A 75 -1.73 33.71 -2.99
C ARG A 75 -2.65 33.88 -4.18
N GLN A 76 -2.77 35.10 -4.74
CA GLN A 76 -3.61 35.34 -5.89
C GLN A 76 -3.13 34.54 -7.12
N GLN A 77 -1.84 34.53 -7.37
CA GLN A 77 -1.24 33.75 -8.45
C GLN A 77 -1.47 32.24 -8.23
N LEU A 78 -1.24 31.76 -7.02
CA LEU A 78 -1.46 30.35 -6.65
C LEU A 78 -2.91 29.91 -6.88
N MET A 79 -3.92 30.76 -6.56
CA MET A 79 -5.33 30.45 -6.81
C MET A 79 -5.66 30.36 -8.29
N LEU A 80 -5.08 31.24 -9.13
CA LEU A 80 -5.25 31.19 -10.58
C LEU A 80 -4.65 29.90 -11.18
N ASP A 81 -3.46 29.53 -10.73
CA ASP A 81 -2.77 28.33 -11.21
C ASP A 81 -3.50 27.06 -10.75
N LEU A 82 -4.03 27.04 -9.51
CA LEU A 82 -4.84 25.96 -8.99
C LEU A 82 -6.12 25.75 -9.83
N ALA A 83 -6.83 26.82 -10.16
CA ALA A 83 -8.03 26.75 -10.98
C ALA A 83 -7.72 26.14 -12.37
N ARG A 84 -6.65 26.58 -13.02
CA ARG A 84 -6.21 26.03 -14.32
C ARG A 84 -5.85 24.54 -14.23
N GLN A 85 -5.16 24.14 -13.14
CA GLN A 85 -4.78 22.74 -12.92
C GLN A 85 -6.00 21.86 -12.67
N GLN A 86 -6.96 22.33 -11.88
CA GLN A 86 -8.20 21.59 -11.61
C GLN A 86 -9.05 21.41 -12.86
N GLU A 87 -9.15 22.43 -13.72
CA GLU A 87 -9.84 22.31 -15.01
C GLU A 87 -9.15 21.29 -15.93
N ALA A 88 -7.81 21.27 -15.97
CA ALA A 88 -7.05 20.29 -16.75
C ALA A 88 -7.26 18.86 -16.21
N SER A 89 -7.23 18.69 -14.90
CA SER A 89 -7.48 17.39 -14.22
C SER A 89 -8.91 16.90 -14.47
N ALA A 90 -9.90 17.80 -14.44
CA ALA A 90 -11.29 17.47 -14.72
C ALA A 90 -11.50 17.04 -16.19
N LYS A 91 -10.85 17.71 -17.15
CA LYS A 91 -10.89 17.33 -18.57
C LYS A 91 -10.26 15.95 -18.81
N ILE A 92 -9.15 15.64 -18.16
CA ILE A 92 -8.50 14.32 -18.24
C ILE A 92 -9.40 13.24 -17.61
N ALA A 93 -10.01 13.53 -16.46
CA ALA A 93 -10.93 12.61 -15.80
C ALA A 93 -12.19 12.36 -16.64
N ALA A 94 -12.77 13.40 -17.26
CA ALA A 94 -13.91 13.29 -18.16
C ALA A 94 -13.56 12.49 -19.44
N ALA A 95 -12.39 12.72 -20.04
CA ALA A 95 -11.90 11.93 -21.17
C ALA A 95 -11.66 10.46 -20.82
N LYS A 96 -11.15 10.17 -19.62
CA LYS A 96 -11.02 8.81 -19.08
C LYS A 96 -12.38 8.16 -18.83
N ALA A 97 -13.35 8.91 -18.30
CA ALA A 97 -14.71 8.41 -18.07
C ALA A 97 -15.46 8.16 -19.39
N ALA A 98 -15.26 9.00 -20.40
CA ALA A 98 -15.86 8.82 -21.73
C ALA A 98 -15.22 7.65 -22.53
N GLY A 99 -13.98 7.27 -22.22
CA GLY A 99 -13.30 6.10 -22.78
C GLY A 99 -13.56 4.79 -22.00
N GLN A 100 -14.22 4.86 -20.85
CA GLN A 100 -14.64 3.69 -20.09
C GLN A 100 -16.05 3.28 -20.56
N SER A 101 -16.12 2.43 -21.60
CA SER A 101 -17.32 1.66 -21.87
C SER A 101 -17.79 0.93 -20.62
N ALA A 102 -19.12 0.78 -20.50
CA ALA A 102 -19.85 0.18 -19.38
C ALA A 102 -19.18 -1.08 -18.80
N PRO A 103 -19.43 -1.42 -17.51
CA PRO A 103 -18.91 -2.64 -16.91
C PRO A 103 -19.30 -3.80 -17.81
N ALA A 104 -18.31 -4.50 -18.33
CA ALA A 104 -18.53 -5.73 -19.06
C ALA A 104 -19.14 -6.76 -18.08
N THR A 105 -20.46 -6.88 -18.08
CA THR A 105 -21.20 -7.97 -17.48
C THR A 105 -21.13 -9.20 -18.39
N GLY A 106 -19.94 -9.52 -18.84
CA GLY A 106 -19.66 -10.71 -19.63
C GLY A 106 -18.50 -11.44 -18.96
N SER A 107 -18.76 -12.67 -18.51
CA SER A 107 -17.73 -13.64 -18.16
C SER A 107 -16.89 -13.92 -19.41
N THR A 108 -15.89 -13.07 -19.67
CA THR A 108 -14.85 -13.39 -20.66
C THR A 108 -13.86 -14.27 -19.94
N LYS A 109 -13.85 -15.57 -20.28
CA LYS A 109 -12.82 -16.50 -19.82
C LYS A 109 -11.47 -15.92 -20.27
N SER A 110 -10.59 -15.64 -19.29
CA SER A 110 -9.20 -15.32 -19.58
C SER A 110 -8.52 -16.49 -20.29
N ALA A 111 -7.50 -16.21 -21.10
CA ALA A 111 -6.70 -17.22 -21.80
C ALA A 111 -5.75 -17.99 -20.86
N ILE A 112 -5.99 -17.98 -19.55
CA ILE A 112 -5.19 -18.69 -18.57
C ILE A 112 -5.36 -20.21 -18.79
N SER A 113 -4.24 -20.90 -18.94
CA SER A 113 -4.21 -22.35 -19.09
C SER A 113 -4.67 -23.05 -17.81
N SER A 114 -5.75 -23.80 -17.89
CA SER A 114 -6.20 -24.70 -16.80
C SER A 114 -5.42 -26.01 -16.74
N ASN A 115 -4.34 -26.17 -17.52
CA ASN A 115 -3.56 -27.41 -17.62
C ASN A 115 -2.32 -27.43 -16.71
N ALA A 116 -2.13 -26.41 -15.85
CA ALA A 116 -1.05 -26.42 -14.87
C ALA A 116 -1.24 -27.62 -13.91
N PRO A 117 -0.15 -28.28 -13.48
CA PRO A 117 -0.26 -29.38 -12.52
C PRO A 117 -0.81 -28.86 -11.19
N ILE A 118 -1.72 -29.61 -10.57
CA ILE A 118 -2.22 -29.29 -9.23
C ILE A 118 -1.14 -29.67 -8.23
N LEU A 119 -0.68 -28.69 -7.47
CA LEU A 119 0.22 -28.92 -6.34
C LEU A 119 -0.62 -29.27 -5.12
N ALA A 120 -0.45 -30.48 -4.62
CA ALA A 120 -1.13 -30.91 -3.39
C ALA A 120 -0.58 -30.12 -2.20
N ALA A 121 -1.45 -29.65 -1.32
CA ALA A 121 -1.04 -29.11 -0.04
C ALA A 121 -0.37 -30.18 0.82
N PRO A 122 0.62 -29.84 1.65
CA PRO A 122 1.20 -30.76 2.62
C PRO A 122 0.14 -31.31 3.58
N ASP A 123 -0.77 -30.43 4.00
CA ASP A 123 -1.93 -30.72 4.84
C ASP A 123 -2.96 -29.59 4.69
N LEU A 124 -4.09 -29.67 5.41
CA LEU A 124 -5.13 -28.64 5.45
C LEU A 124 -5.29 -28.06 6.88
N GLU A 125 -4.25 -28.17 7.70
CA GLU A 125 -4.26 -27.68 9.07
C GLU A 125 -3.82 -26.21 9.16
N GLN A 126 -4.11 -25.58 10.29
CA GLN A 126 -3.66 -24.22 10.58
C GLN A 126 -2.28 -24.25 11.22
N HIS A 127 -1.34 -23.53 10.64
CA HIS A 127 0.03 -23.40 11.13
C HIS A 127 0.27 -22.01 11.70
N ILE A 128 0.86 -21.95 12.90
CA ILE A 128 1.23 -20.70 13.56
C ILE A 128 2.74 -20.70 13.79
N LEU A 129 3.42 -19.74 13.20
CA LEU A 129 4.87 -19.50 13.35
C LEU A 129 5.06 -18.27 14.23
N ARG A 130 5.53 -18.44 15.47
CA ARG A 130 5.66 -17.34 16.44
C ARG A 130 7.06 -16.75 16.52
N ASP A 131 8.08 -17.56 16.25
CA ASP A 131 9.48 -17.19 16.47
C ASP A 131 10.29 -17.39 15.20
N ILE A 132 9.91 -16.66 14.14
CA ILE A 132 10.66 -16.68 12.89
C ILE A 132 11.96 -15.89 13.08
N PRO A 133 13.15 -16.51 12.90
CA PRO A 133 14.40 -15.78 13.07
C PRO A 133 14.52 -14.63 12.09
N VAL A 134 14.72 -13.41 12.61
CA VAL A 134 14.85 -12.18 11.80
C VAL A 134 15.93 -12.31 10.73
N GLY A 135 17.05 -12.97 11.03
CA GLY A 135 18.14 -13.21 10.08
C GLY A 135 17.72 -14.00 8.83
N GLN A 136 16.65 -14.80 8.89
CA GLN A 136 16.09 -15.50 7.73
C GLN A 136 15.19 -14.59 6.89
N ILE A 137 14.70 -13.49 7.45
CA ILE A 137 13.81 -12.54 6.78
C ILE A 137 14.59 -11.44 6.06
N ILE A 138 15.71 -10.97 6.64
CA ILE A 138 16.52 -9.88 6.09
C ILE A 138 16.89 -10.08 4.60
N PRO A 139 17.23 -11.28 4.10
CA PRO A 139 17.52 -11.49 2.69
C PRO A 139 16.37 -11.16 1.72
N TYR A 140 15.14 -11.13 2.22
CA TYR A 140 13.93 -10.80 1.44
C TYR A 140 13.54 -9.32 1.55
N LEU A 141 14.27 -8.53 2.36
CA LEU A 141 13.97 -7.12 2.57
C LEU A 141 14.12 -6.33 1.26
N ASN A 142 13.06 -5.66 0.84
CA ASN A 142 13.10 -4.78 -0.33
C ASN A 142 13.77 -3.45 0.00
N ARG A 143 15.09 -3.42 -0.09
CA ARG A 143 15.90 -2.22 0.21
C ARG A 143 15.52 -1.03 -0.68
N GLN A 144 15.18 -1.26 -1.94
CA GLN A 144 14.74 -0.19 -2.84
C GLN A 144 13.48 0.50 -2.31
N MET A 145 12.46 -0.27 -1.89
CA MET A 145 11.24 0.29 -1.31
C MET A 145 11.50 0.98 0.04
N LEU A 146 12.25 0.34 0.93
CA LEU A 146 12.60 0.92 2.23
C LEU A 146 13.25 2.30 2.06
N TYR A 147 14.29 2.40 1.25
CA TYR A 147 15.04 3.66 1.08
C TYR A 147 14.23 4.73 0.32
N THR A 148 13.47 4.34 -0.71
CA THR A 148 12.80 5.33 -1.56
C THR A 148 11.43 5.73 -1.01
N LYS A 149 10.59 4.78 -0.64
CA LYS A 149 9.21 5.05 -0.21
C LYS A 149 9.12 5.50 1.23
N HIS A 150 9.92 4.88 2.12
CA HIS A 150 9.83 5.16 3.54
C HIS A 150 10.86 6.19 4.01
N LEU A 151 12.06 6.20 3.42
CA LEU A 151 13.17 7.05 3.89
C LEU A 151 13.51 8.20 2.92
N GLY A 152 12.74 8.37 1.84
CA GLY A 152 12.80 9.55 0.98
C GLY A 152 14.05 9.68 0.10
N LEU A 153 14.78 8.58 -0.17
CA LEU A 153 15.85 8.56 -1.16
C LEU A 153 15.23 8.55 -2.56
N THR A 154 15.84 9.26 -3.51
CA THR A 154 15.34 9.31 -4.89
C THR A 154 16.32 8.62 -5.82
N GLY A 155 15.84 7.68 -6.64
CA GLY A 155 16.65 6.96 -7.62
C GLY A 155 16.88 5.49 -7.29
N SER A 156 17.78 4.83 -8.02
CA SER A 156 18.16 3.44 -7.78
C SER A 156 19.16 3.37 -6.62
N VAL A 157 18.79 2.66 -5.55
CA VAL A 157 19.63 2.52 -4.35
C VAL A 157 20.98 1.94 -4.70
N ASP A 158 21.02 0.85 -5.46
CA ASP A 158 22.27 0.18 -5.84
C ASP A 158 23.21 1.11 -6.63
N LYS A 159 22.66 1.88 -7.59
CA LYS A 159 23.46 2.83 -8.38
C LYS A 159 24.02 3.95 -7.52
N LEU A 160 23.25 4.46 -6.57
CA LEU A 160 23.68 5.52 -5.66
C LEU A 160 24.77 5.03 -4.70
N LEU A 161 24.64 3.81 -4.16
CA LEU A 161 25.65 3.23 -3.28
C LEU A 161 26.95 2.91 -4.03
N VAL A 162 26.86 2.32 -5.24
CA VAL A 162 28.04 2.09 -6.09
C VAL A 162 28.71 3.40 -6.48
N GLY A 163 27.91 4.45 -6.77
CA GLY A 163 28.38 5.80 -7.06
C GLY A 163 28.86 6.60 -5.84
N GLN A 164 28.84 6.00 -4.66
CA GLN A 164 29.23 6.63 -3.38
C GLN A 164 28.50 7.95 -3.09
N ASP A 165 27.22 8.02 -3.46
CA ASP A 165 26.39 9.17 -3.09
C ASP A 165 26.36 9.34 -1.56
N GLU A 166 26.72 10.54 -1.08
CA GLU A 166 26.91 10.82 0.34
C GLU A 166 25.61 10.57 1.14
N LYS A 167 24.47 11.02 0.61
CA LYS A 167 23.16 10.85 1.26
C LYS A 167 22.75 9.38 1.33
N ALA A 168 22.93 8.65 0.22
CA ALA A 168 22.61 7.23 0.15
C ALA A 168 23.51 6.40 1.08
N THR A 169 24.81 6.70 1.12
CA THR A 169 25.80 6.04 1.97
C THR A 169 25.48 6.26 3.45
N LYS A 170 25.21 7.50 3.85
CA LYS A 170 24.85 7.83 5.24
C LYS A 170 23.58 7.13 5.66
N LEU A 171 22.56 7.15 4.80
CA LEU A 171 21.29 6.46 5.06
C LEU A 171 21.49 4.95 5.19
N HIS A 172 22.32 4.37 4.31
CA HIS A 172 22.66 2.95 4.35
C HIS A 172 23.27 2.56 5.68
N LEU A 173 24.30 3.28 6.14
CA LEU A 173 24.91 3.02 7.45
C LEU A 173 23.91 3.11 8.60
N THR A 174 22.99 4.07 8.56
CA THR A 174 21.93 4.24 9.56
C THR A 174 20.96 3.04 9.56
N VAL A 175 20.58 2.55 8.39
CA VAL A 175 19.70 1.37 8.24
C VAL A 175 20.41 0.10 8.72
N GLU A 176 21.68 -0.11 8.35
CA GLU A 176 22.43 -1.28 8.78
C GLU A 176 22.62 -1.29 10.32
N ALA A 177 22.94 -0.14 10.93
CA ALA A 177 23.01 -0.04 12.39
C ALA A 177 21.67 -0.38 13.07
N MET A 178 20.54 0.04 12.48
CA MET A 178 19.23 -0.35 13.00
C MET A 178 18.94 -1.84 12.82
N LEU A 179 19.32 -2.42 11.68
CA LEU A 179 19.19 -3.87 11.44
C LEU A 179 20.01 -4.69 12.43
N GLU A 180 21.22 -4.24 12.77
CA GLU A 180 22.02 -4.86 13.82
C GLU A 180 21.31 -4.80 15.18
N ARG A 181 20.73 -3.66 15.54
CA ARG A 181 19.94 -3.54 16.77
C ARG A 181 18.72 -4.45 16.75
N VAL A 182 18.01 -4.51 15.65
CA VAL A 182 16.86 -5.43 15.47
C VAL A 182 17.26 -6.88 15.73
N LEU A 183 18.43 -7.30 15.25
CA LEU A 183 18.97 -8.65 15.46
C LEU A 183 19.41 -8.90 16.90
N GLN A 184 20.13 -7.94 17.50
CA GLN A 184 20.74 -8.12 18.83
C GLN A 184 19.73 -7.92 19.97
N GLU A 185 18.84 -6.93 19.83
CA GLU A 185 17.89 -6.54 20.87
C GLU A 185 16.50 -7.20 20.68
N GLY A 186 16.26 -7.87 19.53
CA GLY A 186 14.97 -8.50 19.24
C GLY A 186 13.81 -7.50 19.09
N LEU A 187 14.08 -6.32 18.51
CA LEU A 187 13.12 -5.22 18.40
C LEU A 187 11.94 -5.53 17.49
N ILE A 188 12.11 -6.42 16.53
CA ILE A 188 11.09 -6.87 15.58
C ILE A 188 10.94 -8.38 15.73
N LYS A 189 9.69 -8.85 15.84
CA LYS A 189 9.35 -10.26 16.05
C LYS A 189 8.44 -10.74 14.93
N PRO A 190 8.98 -11.28 13.83
CA PRO A 190 8.19 -11.77 12.72
C PRO A 190 7.34 -12.97 13.15
N GLN A 191 6.07 -12.93 12.82
CA GLN A 191 5.12 -14.01 13.06
C GLN A 191 4.26 -14.24 11.83
N ALA A 192 3.80 -15.47 11.65
CA ALA A 192 2.92 -15.85 10.57
C ALA A 192 1.86 -16.86 11.03
N ILE A 193 0.71 -16.80 10.40
CA ILE A 193 -0.31 -17.84 10.45
C ILE A 193 -0.68 -18.16 9.01
N TYR A 194 -0.83 -19.44 8.68
CA TYR A 194 -1.28 -19.88 7.37
C TYR A 194 -2.08 -21.18 7.44
N SER A 195 -2.89 -21.38 6.43
CA SER A 195 -3.61 -22.65 6.19
C SER A 195 -3.76 -22.85 4.70
N PHE A 196 -3.78 -24.12 4.28
CA PHE A 196 -4.16 -24.49 2.93
C PHE A 196 -5.63 -24.89 2.86
N TYR A 197 -6.26 -24.58 1.74
CA TYR A 197 -7.65 -24.90 1.45
C TYR A 197 -7.75 -25.50 0.05
N GLN A 198 -8.69 -26.43 -0.12
CA GLN A 198 -9.14 -26.76 -1.46
C GLN A 198 -9.91 -25.59 -2.03
N ALA A 199 -9.73 -25.30 -3.32
CA ALA A 199 -10.31 -24.11 -3.96
C ALA A 199 -10.83 -24.40 -5.36
N ASN A 200 -11.89 -23.69 -5.77
CA ASN A 200 -12.37 -23.59 -7.15
C ASN A 200 -12.75 -22.15 -7.47
N GLY A 201 -12.69 -21.81 -8.77
CA GLY A 201 -13.19 -20.57 -9.31
C GLY A 201 -14.59 -20.71 -9.91
N ASP A 202 -15.49 -19.75 -9.65
CA ASP A 202 -16.82 -19.68 -10.23
C ASP A 202 -17.07 -18.25 -10.76
N GLY A 203 -16.81 -18.03 -12.05
CA GLY A 203 -16.84 -16.67 -12.63
C GLY A 203 -15.80 -15.75 -12.00
N ASN A 204 -16.24 -14.80 -11.20
CA ASN A 204 -15.37 -13.88 -10.46
C ASN A 204 -15.20 -14.30 -8.99
N ASP A 205 -15.80 -15.40 -8.59
CA ASP A 205 -15.76 -15.87 -7.23
C ASP A 205 -14.67 -16.93 -7.04
N LEU A 206 -13.90 -16.79 -5.96
CA LEU A 206 -12.99 -17.76 -5.44
C LEU A 206 -13.67 -18.45 -4.25
N ILE A 207 -13.85 -19.78 -4.35
CA ILE A 207 -14.51 -20.58 -3.34
C ILE A 207 -13.46 -21.42 -2.62
N LEU A 208 -13.46 -21.37 -1.30
CA LEU A 208 -12.64 -22.24 -0.45
C LEU A 208 -13.53 -23.27 0.25
N PHE A 209 -13.00 -24.48 0.42
CA PHE A 209 -13.73 -25.61 0.99
C PHE A 209 -13.11 -26.05 2.32
N ASN A 210 -13.99 -26.49 3.21
CA ASN A 210 -13.63 -27.23 4.42
C ASN A 210 -13.12 -28.63 4.06
N THR A 211 -12.52 -29.30 5.04
CA THR A 211 -12.03 -30.70 4.89
C THR A 211 -13.13 -31.70 4.60
N ASP A 212 -14.38 -31.39 5.00
CA ASP A 212 -15.58 -32.21 4.71
C ASP A 212 -16.18 -31.95 3.31
N GLY A 213 -15.57 -31.03 2.54
CA GLY A 213 -16.00 -30.66 1.20
C GLY A 213 -17.09 -29.59 1.14
N SER A 214 -17.62 -29.12 2.28
CA SER A 214 -18.55 -28.01 2.33
C SER A 214 -17.85 -26.68 2.00
N GLU A 215 -18.59 -25.67 1.50
CA GLU A 215 -18.06 -24.32 1.25
C GLU A 215 -17.69 -23.68 2.60
N ALA A 216 -16.42 -23.32 2.77
CA ALA A 216 -15.91 -22.60 3.93
C ALA A 216 -16.15 -21.10 3.80
N THR A 217 -15.81 -20.55 2.63
CA THR A 217 -16.01 -19.13 2.32
C THR A 217 -15.94 -18.88 0.82
N ARG A 218 -16.47 -17.73 0.42
CA ARG A 218 -16.50 -17.26 -0.97
C ARG A 218 -16.04 -15.81 -1.03
N PHE A 219 -15.10 -15.51 -1.92
CA PHE A 219 -14.59 -14.17 -2.18
C PHE A 219 -15.02 -13.73 -3.57
N SER A 220 -15.87 -12.73 -3.67
CA SER A 220 -16.20 -12.07 -4.94
C SER A 220 -15.11 -11.06 -5.29
N LEU A 221 -14.34 -11.34 -6.31
CA LEU A 221 -13.14 -10.59 -6.65
C LEU A 221 -13.38 -9.73 -7.90
N PRO A 222 -12.88 -8.48 -7.92
CA PRO A 222 -13.05 -7.63 -9.10
C PRO A 222 -12.20 -8.13 -10.26
N ARG A 223 -12.79 -8.11 -11.47
CA ARG A 223 -12.08 -8.35 -12.73
C ARG A 223 -11.41 -7.05 -13.21
N GLN A 224 -10.24 -7.15 -13.82
CA GLN A 224 -9.59 -6.02 -14.48
C GLN A 224 -10.51 -5.38 -15.52
N LYS A 225 -10.54 -4.05 -15.54
CA LYS A 225 -11.41 -3.28 -16.49
C LYS A 225 -10.82 -3.15 -17.89
N SER A 226 -9.54 -3.42 -18.07
CA SER A 226 -8.80 -3.28 -19.32
C SER A 226 -7.68 -4.32 -19.41
N GLY A 227 -7.06 -4.47 -20.58
CA GLY A 227 -6.04 -5.48 -20.85
C GLY A 227 -6.67 -6.86 -20.99
N GLU A 228 -6.06 -7.88 -20.41
CA GLU A 228 -6.51 -9.27 -20.47
C GLU A 228 -7.75 -9.56 -19.63
N GLN A 229 -8.27 -8.56 -18.92
CA GLN A 229 -9.46 -8.65 -18.06
C GLN A 229 -9.37 -9.81 -17.03
N LEU A 230 -8.19 -10.01 -16.43
CA LEU A 230 -7.94 -11.06 -15.47
C LEU A 230 -8.71 -10.85 -14.16
N CYS A 231 -9.12 -11.96 -13.56
CA CYS A 231 -9.60 -12.07 -12.19
C CYS A 231 -8.75 -13.11 -11.45
N VAL A 232 -8.54 -12.96 -10.16
CA VAL A 232 -7.79 -13.95 -9.35
C VAL A 232 -8.45 -15.34 -9.43
N ALA A 233 -9.79 -15.39 -9.52
CA ALA A 233 -10.53 -16.65 -9.66
C ALA A 233 -10.20 -17.42 -10.96
N ASP A 234 -9.65 -16.74 -11.98
CA ASP A 234 -9.28 -17.40 -13.24
C ASP A 234 -8.05 -18.31 -13.10
N PHE A 235 -7.24 -18.11 -12.06
CA PHE A 235 -6.02 -18.89 -11.78
C PHE A 235 -6.29 -20.18 -11.00
N VAL A 236 -7.55 -20.46 -10.69
CA VAL A 236 -7.99 -21.62 -9.93
C VAL A 236 -8.89 -22.47 -10.81
N ARG A 237 -8.84 -23.80 -10.65
CA ARG A 237 -9.70 -24.74 -11.38
C ARG A 237 -11.17 -24.35 -11.29
N PRO A 238 -11.93 -24.42 -12.39
CA PRO A 238 -13.33 -24.06 -12.37
C PRO A 238 -14.16 -25.01 -11.53
N LEU A 239 -15.16 -24.49 -10.86
CA LEU A 239 -16.11 -25.28 -10.04
C LEU A 239 -16.87 -26.34 -10.87
N SER A 240 -17.03 -26.09 -12.18
CA SER A 240 -17.68 -27.07 -13.10
C SER A 240 -16.84 -28.32 -13.39
N GLY A 241 -15.57 -28.32 -12.97
CA GLY A 241 -14.67 -29.47 -13.10
C GLY A 241 -14.78 -30.45 -11.91
N THR A 242 -14.09 -31.57 -12.01
CA THR A 242 -14.01 -32.57 -10.93
C THR A 242 -12.81 -32.35 -10.00
N GLU A 243 -11.85 -31.54 -10.41
CA GLU A 243 -10.61 -31.29 -9.68
C GLU A 243 -10.72 -30.00 -8.88
N LYS A 244 -10.08 -29.99 -7.73
CA LYS A 244 -9.89 -28.79 -6.91
C LYS A 244 -8.42 -28.41 -6.86
N ASP A 245 -8.15 -27.13 -6.93
CA ASP A 245 -6.83 -26.58 -6.66
C ASP A 245 -6.59 -26.44 -5.16
N THR A 246 -5.35 -26.13 -4.81
CA THR A 246 -4.96 -25.76 -3.45
C THR A 246 -4.64 -24.26 -3.39
N MET A 247 -5.17 -23.58 -2.39
CA MET A 247 -4.88 -22.19 -2.10
C MET A 247 -4.40 -22.03 -0.67
N ALA A 248 -3.33 -21.28 -0.46
CA ALA A 248 -2.89 -20.86 0.86
C ALA A 248 -3.48 -19.49 1.21
N LEU A 249 -4.05 -19.38 2.40
CA LEU A 249 -4.31 -18.10 3.05
C LEU A 249 -3.31 -17.90 4.18
N PHE A 250 -2.75 -16.71 4.27
CA PHE A 250 -1.82 -16.39 5.33
C PHE A 250 -1.98 -14.95 5.85
N ALA A 251 -1.53 -14.74 7.07
CA ALA A 251 -1.31 -13.42 7.63
C ALA A 251 0.06 -13.39 8.30
N VAL A 252 0.77 -12.28 8.14
CA VAL A 252 2.09 -12.05 8.74
C VAL A 252 2.10 -10.74 9.52
N THR A 253 2.96 -10.66 10.52
CA THR A 253 3.18 -9.43 11.28
C THR A 253 4.61 -9.33 11.75
N CYS A 254 5.12 -8.10 11.75
CA CYS A 254 6.39 -7.70 12.35
C CYS A 254 6.19 -6.56 13.38
N GLY A 255 4.93 -6.24 13.70
CA GLY A 255 4.58 -5.05 14.46
C GLY A 255 4.46 -5.22 15.97
N GLN A 256 4.65 -6.42 16.51
CA GLN A 256 4.49 -6.66 17.95
C GLN A 256 5.53 -5.87 18.76
N GLY A 257 5.07 -4.97 19.63
CA GLY A 257 5.93 -4.11 20.47
C GLY A 257 6.56 -2.91 19.74
N VAL A 258 6.49 -2.87 18.40
CA VAL A 258 7.08 -1.80 17.57
C VAL A 258 6.42 -0.45 17.83
N ARG A 259 5.10 -0.44 17.97
CA ARG A 259 4.35 0.80 18.21
C ARG A 259 4.75 1.43 19.53
N GLU A 260 4.73 0.66 20.60
CA GLU A 260 5.06 1.11 21.94
C GLU A 260 6.49 1.65 22.01
N LEU A 261 7.46 0.91 21.47
CA LEU A 261 8.85 1.32 21.44
C LEU A 261 9.07 2.58 20.57
N SER A 262 8.42 2.67 19.43
CA SER A 262 8.52 3.84 18.56
C SER A 262 7.93 5.10 19.19
N GLU A 263 6.81 4.98 19.92
CA GLU A 263 6.22 6.08 20.66
C GLU A 263 7.10 6.52 21.85
N GLN A 264 7.74 5.56 22.52
CA GLN A 264 8.73 5.86 23.56
C GLN A 264 9.90 6.67 23.00
N TRP A 265 10.56 6.20 21.95
CA TRP A 265 11.68 6.92 21.33
C TRP A 265 11.27 8.30 20.83
N LYS A 266 10.06 8.42 20.30
CA LYS A 266 9.52 9.72 19.90
C LYS A 266 9.37 10.67 21.09
N ALA A 267 8.90 10.17 22.24
CA ALA A 267 8.75 10.98 23.47
C ALA A 267 10.11 11.40 24.03
N GLU A 268 11.15 10.58 23.84
CA GLU A 268 12.54 10.85 24.19
C GLU A 268 13.25 11.80 23.20
N GLY A 269 12.56 12.19 22.10
CA GLY A 269 13.10 13.05 21.04
C GLY A 269 13.87 12.31 19.95
N ASP A 270 13.95 11.00 19.99
CA ASP A 270 14.62 10.16 18.98
C ASP A 270 13.69 9.82 17.82
N TYR A 271 13.32 10.85 17.07
CA TYR A 271 12.38 10.75 15.93
C TYR A 271 12.93 9.89 14.80
N LEU A 272 14.25 9.91 14.57
CA LEU A 272 14.87 9.17 13.47
C LEU A 272 14.75 7.67 13.70
N ASN A 273 15.18 7.17 14.86
CA ASN A 273 15.09 5.76 15.18
C ASN A 273 13.64 5.27 15.30
N SER A 274 12.75 6.10 15.86
CA SER A 274 11.31 5.82 15.89
C SER A 274 10.74 5.62 14.48
N HIS A 275 11.03 6.51 13.54
CA HIS A 275 10.56 6.40 12.16
C HIS A 275 11.19 5.21 11.44
N LEU A 276 12.49 5.01 11.61
CA LEU A 276 13.24 3.92 10.97
C LEU A 276 12.75 2.55 11.42
N LEU A 277 12.48 2.37 12.72
CA LEU A 277 11.94 1.13 13.26
C LEU A 277 10.56 0.80 12.64
N GLN A 278 9.68 1.78 12.53
CA GLN A 278 8.37 1.61 11.91
C GLN A 278 8.49 1.26 10.42
N ALA A 279 9.35 1.95 9.68
CA ALA A 279 9.60 1.68 8.26
C ALA A 279 10.15 0.27 8.05
N LEU A 280 11.13 -0.14 8.88
CA LEU A 280 11.67 -1.50 8.86
C LEU A 280 10.62 -2.54 9.19
N ALA A 281 9.77 -2.33 10.20
CA ALA A 281 8.74 -3.29 10.56
C ALA A 281 7.71 -3.51 9.43
N LEU A 282 7.37 -2.46 8.68
CA LEU A 282 6.49 -2.56 7.50
C LEU A 282 7.14 -3.39 6.39
N GLU A 283 8.37 -3.05 5.99
CA GLU A 283 9.08 -3.78 4.94
C GLU A 283 9.45 -5.21 5.35
N MET A 284 9.72 -5.44 6.63
CA MET A 284 9.94 -6.79 7.14
C MET A 284 8.68 -7.64 7.18
N ALA A 285 7.50 -7.05 7.30
CA ALA A 285 6.25 -7.81 7.14
C ALA A 285 6.09 -8.30 5.70
N GLU A 286 6.38 -7.46 4.70
CA GLU A 286 6.42 -7.87 3.29
C GLU A 286 7.49 -8.96 3.06
N ALA A 287 8.69 -8.76 3.60
CA ALA A 287 9.78 -9.74 3.54
C ALA A 287 9.41 -11.09 4.21
N THR A 288 8.62 -11.05 5.28
CA THR A 288 8.11 -12.25 5.95
C THR A 288 7.09 -12.99 5.08
N ALA A 289 6.25 -12.27 4.34
CA ALA A 289 5.33 -12.86 3.37
C ALA A 289 6.09 -13.57 2.24
N GLU A 290 7.14 -12.94 1.69
CA GLU A 290 8.01 -13.54 0.67
C GLU A 290 8.75 -14.78 1.19
N TYR A 291 9.26 -14.72 2.41
CA TYR A 291 9.88 -15.86 3.07
C TYR A 291 8.90 -17.03 3.22
N LEU A 292 7.68 -16.75 3.69
CA LEU A 292 6.63 -17.74 3.86
C LEU A 292 6.23 -18.38 2.53
N HIS A 293 6.16 -17.58 1.47
CA HIS A 293 5.82 -18.04 0.12
C HIS A 293 6.86 -19.00 -0.49
N LYS A 294 8.13 -18.84 -0.10
CA LYS A 294 9.22 -19.73 -0.56
C LYS A 294 9.40 -20.99 0.30
N ARG A 295 8.87 -20.99 1.50
CA ARG A 295 8.96 -22.12 2.43
C ARG A 295 8.03 -23.26 2.04
#